data_6131ab65a1bfd7f2c58a6d2e597d61f7
#
_entry.id   6131ab65a1bfd7f2c58a6d2e597d61f7
#
_cell.length_a   1.000
_cell.length_b   1.000
_cell.length_c   1.000
_cell.angle_alpha   90.00
_cell.angle_beta   90.00
_cell.angle_gamma   90.00
#
_symmetry.space_group_name_H-M   'P 1'
#
loop_
_entity.id
_entity.type
_entity.pdbx_description
1 polymer ?
#
loop_
_entity_poly.entity_id
_entity_poly.type
_entity_poly.pdbx_seq_one_letter_code
_entity_poly.pdbx_strand_id
1 'polypeptide(L)'
;VVFTRTINFGSPYFVINYEEGESTVGVTHGLVNQTIKILKNTPYSKIPKKWKLLVKSIKELEFIFKNDSLDIEFGITKHHKIIIFQVRPITSLNKSSTQSFDSKIFTTIKKNSKKYSQLKNSKLPGKLLIFSDMTDWNPAEIIGNNPHPLDYSLYDLLIMKDAWYLGRLNLGYRNFTPHSLMKKFGNKPYVDTKISFNSMIPKEIGTELTNKLMNYY
;
A
#
# COMPACT_ATOMS: atom_id res chain seq x y z
N VAL A 1 -12.58 -9.31 14.09
CA VAL A 1 -13.61 -9.15 13.03
C VAL A 1 -12.93 -9.23 11.67
N VAL A 2 -13.59 -9.85 10.70
CA VAL A 2 -13.13 -9.86 9.30
C VAL A 2 -14.22 -9.31 8.40
N PHE A 3 -13.85 -8.32 7.59
CA PHE A 3 -14.64 -7.94 6.43
C PHE A 3 -14.08 -8.63 5.19
N THR A 4 -14.91 -9.35 4.44
CA THR A 4 -14.44 -10.06 3.25
C THR A 4 -14.29 -9.16 2.01
N ARG A 5 -14.66 -7.88 2.13
CA ARG A 5 -14.35 -6.77 1.22
C ARG A 5 -14.09 -5.50 2.03
N THR A 6 -13.39 -4.53 1.45
CA THR A 6 -13.24 -3.22 2.11
C THR A 6 -14.59 -2.51 2.17
N ILE A 7 -14.93 -1.94 3.33
CA ILE A 7 -16.24 -1.31 3.58
C ILE A 7 -16.51 -0.13 2.63
N ASN A 8 -15.50 0.71 2.39
CA ASN A 8 -15.70 1.96 1.63
C ASN A 8 -15.86 1.76 0.12
N PHE A 9 -15.14 0.79 -0.47
CA PHE A 9 -15.04 0.63 -1.93
C PHE A 9 -15.35 -0.79 -2.42
N GLY A 10 -15.65 -1.73 -1.54
CA GLY A 10 -15.88 -3.12 -1.91
C GLY A 10 -14.66 -3.82 -2.53
N SER A 11 -13.45 -3.30 -2.32
CA SER A 11 -12.25 -3.87 -2.91
C SER A 11 -11.98 -5.29 -2.39
N PRO A 12 -11.40 -6.20 -3.22
CA PRO A 12 -11.29 -7.62 -2.94
C PRO A 12 -10.17 -7.96 -1.94
N TYR A 13 -10.31 -7.48 -0.72
CA TYR A 13 -9.42 -7.78 0.40
C TYR A 13 -10.19 -8.41 1.56
N PHE A 14 -9.61 -9.43 2.17
CA PHE A 14 -9.95 -9.79 3.55
C PHE A 14 -9.30 -8.76 4.48
N VAL A 15 -10.11 -7.98 5.17
CA VAL A 15 -9.67 -6.98 6.15
C VAL A 15 -9.86 -7.56 7.53
N ILE A 16 -8.78 -7.99 8.15
CA ILE A 16 -8.78 -8.67 9.46
C ILE A 16 -8.39 -7.64 10.51
N ASN A 17 -9.34 -7.29 11.38
CA ASN A 17 -9.11 -6.48 12.56
C ASN A 17 -9.06 -7.40 13.77
N TYR A 18 -7.97 -7.34 14.55
CA TYR A 18 -7.77 -8.27 15.65
C TYR A 18 -7.02 -7.63 16.81
N GLU A 19 -7.19 -8.22 17.96
CA GLU A 19 -6.47 -7.93 19.19
C GLU A 19 -5.97 -9.27 19.76
N GLU A 20 -4.79 -9.27 20.37
CA GLU A 20 -4.25 -10.42 21.09
C GLU A 20 -4.47 -10.21 22.59
N GLY A 21 -5.10 -11.17 23.25
CA GLY A 21 -5.41 -11.10 24.67
C GLY A 21 -6.72 -11.79 25.03
N GLU A 22 -7.13 -11.66 26.29
CA GLU A 22 -8.37 -12.25 26.82
C GLU A 22 -9.56 -11.28 26.73
N SER A 23 -9.32 -10.01 26.38
CA SER A 23 -10.36 -8.99 26.25
C SER A 23 -10.95 -8.98 24.84
N THR A 24 -12.25 -9.04 24.74
CA THR A 24 -13.01 -8.92 23.46
C THR A 24 -13.49 -7.48 23.23
N VAL A 25 -13.29 -6.58 24.18
CA VAL A 25 -13.89 -5.24 24.22
C VAL A 25 -13.26 -4.29 23.20
N GLY A 26 -11.94 -4.40 22.94
CA GLY A 26 -11.21 -3.50 22.06
C GLY A 26 -11.69 -3.54 20.61
N VAL A 27 -11.95 -4.72 20.08
CA VAL A 27 -12.36 -4.91 18.67
C VAL A 27 -13.79 -4.38 18.43
N THR A 28 -14.70 -4.62 19.36
CA THR A 28 -16.11 -4.22 19.26
C THR A 28 -16.34 -2.73 19.47
N HIS A 29 -15.47 -2.05 20.21
CA HIS A 29 -15.57 -0.61 20.48
C HIS A 29 -14.73 0.26 19.52
N GLY A 30 -14.15 -0.32 18.45
CA GLY A 30 -13.36 0.44 17.47
C GLY A 30 -11.98 0.89 17.98
N LEU A 31 -11.53 0.40 19.12
CA LEU A 31 -10.20 0.63 19.70
C LEU A 31 -9.16 -0.36 19.14
N VAL A 32 -9.38 -0.85 17.93
CA VAL A 32 -8.57 -1.89 17.33
C VAL A 32 -7.18 -1.39 17.00
N ASN A 33 -6.19 -2.06 17.53
CA ASN A 33 -4.80 -1.72 17.37
C ASN A 33 -4.11 -2.37 16.18
N GLN A 34 -4.68 -3.46 15.59
CA GLN A 34 -4.03 -4.19 14.51
C GLN A 34 -5.00 -4.55 13.38
N THR A 35 -4.60 -4.16 12.16
CA THR A 35 -5.33 -4.47 10.93
C THR A 35 -4.42 -5.13 9.92
N ILE A 36 -4.85 -6.26 9.37
CA ILE A 36 -4.18 -6.93 8.25
C ILE A 36 -5.12 -6.95 7.05
N LYS A 37 -4.57 -6.68 5.87
CA LYS A 37 -5.28 -6.79 4.60
C LYS A 37 -4.63 -7.88 3.74
N ILE A 38 -5.42 -8.88 3.36
CA ILE A 38 -4.99 -9.98 2.48
C ILE A 38 -5.82 -9.91 1.21
N LEU A 39 -5.15 -9.76 0.06
CA LEU A 39 -5.84 -9.74 -1.23
C LEU A 39 -6.47 -11.11 -1.51
N LYS A 40 -7.73 -11.16 -1.95
CA LYS A 40 -8.50 -12.42 -2.11
C LYS A 40 -7.86 -13.45 -3.02
N ASN A 41 -7.15 -13.02 -4.07
CA ASN A 41 -6.43 -13.90 -5.00
C ASN A 41 -4.99 -14.22 -4.56
N THR A 42 -4.59 -13.86 -3.33
CA THR A 42 -3.27 -14.24 -2.81
C THR A 42 -3.14 -15.76 -2.78
N PRO A 43 -2.10 -16.35 -3.41
CA PRO A 43 -1.85 -17.78 -3.33
C PRO A 43 -1.74 -18.24 -1.88
N TYR A 44 -2.35 -19.40 -1.56
CA TYR A 44 -2.40 -19.91 -0.19
C TYR A 44 -1.00 -20.08 0.45
N SER A 45 0.02 -20.40 -0.37
CA SER A 45 1.41 -20.51 0.07
C SER A 45 1.97 -19.19 0.60
N LYS A 46 1.52 -18.04 0.06
CA LYS A 46 1.97 -16.69 0.43
C LYS A 46 1.20 -16.05 1.58
N ILE A 47 0.11 -16.68 2.04
CA ILE A 47 -0.63 -16.21 3.21
C ILE A 47 0.20 -16.51 4.45
N PRO A 48 0.38 -15.55 5.38
CA PRO A 48 1.11 -15.79 6.63
C PRO A 48 0.50 -16.96 7.42
N LYS A 49 1.35 -17.82 8.00
CA LYS A 49 0.93 -19.07 8.67
C LYS A 49 -0.19 -18.86 9.68
N LYS A 50 -0.11 -17.79 10.47
CA LYS A 50 -1.12 -17.39 11.47
C LYS A 50 -2.54 -17.28 10.87
N TRP A 51 -2.68 -16.79 9.63
CA TRP A 51 -3.96 -16.46 9.00
C TRP A 51 -4.48 -17.53 8.04
N LYS A 52 -3.69 -18.56 7.73
CA LYS A 52 -4.07 -19.57 6.72
C LYS A 52 -5.39 -20.26 7.05
N LEU A 53 -5.54 -20.73 8.30
CA LEU A 53 -6.78 -21.42 8.73
C LEU A 53 -7.97 -20.47 8.69
N LEU A 54 -7.82 -19.24 9.19
CA LEU A 54 -8.88 -18.24 9.15
C LEU A 54 -9.32 -17.95 7.71
N VAL A 55 -8.37 -17.71 6.79
CA VAL A 55 -8.72 -17.45 5.37
C VAL A 55 -9.40 -18.65 4.73
N LYS A 56 -9.03 -19.89 5.11
CA LYS A 56 -9.72 -21.10 4.65
C LYS A 56 -11.17 -21.10 5.13
N SER A 57 -11.41 -20.86 6.42
CA SER A 57 -12.77 -20.80 6.99
C SER A 57 -13.61 -19.69 6.38
N ILE A 58 -13.00 -18.51 6.14
CA ILE A 58 -13.70 -17.39 5.48
C ILE A 58 -14.16 -17.78 4.07
N LYS A 59 -13.30 -18.43 3.27
CA LYS A 59 -13.66 -18.86 1.91
C LYS A 59 -14.77 -19.93 1.92
N GLU A 60 -14.76 -20.81 2.89
CA GLU A 60 -15.84 -21.78 3.11
C GLU A 60 -17.16 -21.09 3.45
N LEU A 61 -17.15 -20.08 4.33
CA LEU A 61 -18.32 -19.26 4.63
C LEU A 61 -18.84 -18.51 3.41
N GLU A 62 -17.96 -17.88 2.61
CA GLU A 62 -18.35 -17.24 1.35
C GLU A 62 -19.05 -18.20 0.40
N PHE A 63 -18.58 -19.45 0.33
CA PHE A 63 -19.19 -20.50 -0.48
C PHE A 63 -20.56 -20.91 0.05
N ILE A 64 -20.68 -21.17 1.37
CA ILE A 64 -21.94 -21.57 2.03
C ILE A 64 -23.00 -20.48 1.88
N PHE A 65 -22.64 -19.23 2.17
CA PHE A 65 -23.56 -18.09 2.09
C PHE A 65 -23.79 -17.58 0.66
N LYS A 66 -23.08 -18.12 -0.33
CA LYS A 66 -23.08 -17.63 -1.72
C LYS A 66 -22.91 -16.11 -1.80
N ASN A 67 -22.09 -15.56 -0.91
CA ASN A 67 -21.88 -14.14 -0.77
C ASN A 67 -20.40 -13.87 -0.42
N ASP A 68 -19.76 -13.01 -1.15
CA ASP A 68 -18.34 -12.63 -0.97
C ASP A 68 -18.15 -11.28 -0.26
N SER A 69 -19.25 -10.78 0.32
CA SER A 69 -19.30 -9.50 1.05
C SER A 69 -19.85 -9.75 2.46
N LEU A 70 -19.05 -10.37 3.30
CA LEU A 70 -19.42 -10.79 4.66
C LEU A 70 -18.63 -10.00 5.72
N ASP A 71 -19.30 -9.72 6.81
CA ASP A 71 -18.77 -9.29 8.10
C ASP A 71 -18.82 -10.50 9.05
N ILE A 72 -17.65 -10.90 9.56
CA ILE A 72 -17.48 -12.15 10.31
C ILE A 72 -16.81 -11.84 11.65
N GLU A 73 -17.47 -12.21 12.74
CA GLU A 73 -16.88 -12.19 14.07
C GLU A 73 -16.25 -13.55 14.38
N PHE A 74 -15.00 -13.54 14.81
CA PHE A 74 -14.24 -14.76 15.05
C PHE A 74 -13.35 -14.67 16.28
N GLY A 75 -12.98 -15.85 16.81
CA GLY A 75 -11.93 -16.02 17.79
C GLY A 75 -10.91 -17.06 17.32
N ILE A 76 -9.67 -16.91 17.77
CA ILE A 76 -8.60 -17.90 17.57
C ILE A 76 -8.15 -18.37 18.96
N THR A 77 -8.33 -19.65 19.25
CA THR A 77 -7.91 -20.22 20.53
C THR A 77 -6.39 -20.35 20.64
N LYS A 78 -5.87 -20.58 21.84
CA LYS A 78 -4.44 -20.90 22.10
C LYS A 78 -3.94 -22.10 21.27
N HIS A 79 -4.86 -23.02 20.89
CA HIS A 79 -4.57 -24.19 20.04
C HIS A 79 -4.80 -23.91 18.55
N HIS A 80 -4.85 -22.63 18.14
CA HIS A 80 -5.07 -22.21 16.75
C HIS A 80 -6.42 -22.67 16.13
N LYS A 81 -7.39 -23.09 16.94
CA LYS A 81 -8.74 -23.42 16.45
C LYS A 81 -9.50 -22.12 16.15
N ILE A 82 -10.13 -22.04 14.99
CA ILE A 82 -11.00 -20.93 14.61
C ILE A 82 -12.39 -21.17 15.17
N ILE A 83 -12.95 -20.17 15.81
CA ILE A 83 -14.35 -20.14 16.29
C ILE A 83 -15.02 -18.98 15.58
N ILE A 84 -16.14 -19.24 14.93
CA ILE A 84 -16.97 -18.22 14.29
C ILE A 84 -18.12 -17.90 15.26
N PHE A 85 -18.26 -16.65 15.63
CA PHE A 85 -19.31 -16.19 16.53
C PHE A 85 -20.52 -15.67 15.76
N GLN A 86 -20.26 -14.90 14.68
CA GLN A 86 -21.33 -14.31 13.87
C GLN A 86 -20.87 -14.17 12.42
N VAL A 87 -21.82 -14.31 11.49
CA VAL A 87 -21.65 -14.03 10.06
C VAL A 87 -22.85 -13.21 9.59
N ARG A 88 -22.61 -12.08 8.97
CA ARG A 88 -23.65 -11.23 8.40
C ARG A 88 -23.21 -10.60 7.07
N PRO A 89 -24.12 -10.28 6.14
CA PRO A 89 -23.77 -9.56 4.93
C PRO A 89 -23.32 -8.12 5.23
N ILE A 90 -22.34 -7.62 4.47
CA ILE A 90 -22.00 -6.18 4.47
C ILE A 90 -23.10 -5.46 3.67
N THR A 91 -23.91 -4.65 4.35
CA THR A 91 -25.08 -3.98 3.74
C THR A 91 -24.73 -2.67 3.04
N SER A 92 -23.59 -2.06 3.37
CA SER A 92 -23.16 -0.74 2.82
C SER A 92 -22.59 -0.82 1.40
N LEU A 93 -22.42 -2.02 0.83
CA LEU A 93 -21.84 -2.19 -0.50
C LEU A 93 -22.91 -2.30 -1.57
N ASN A 94 -22.89 -1.39 -2.55
CA ASN A 94 -23.70 -1.53 -3.76
C ASN A 94 -23.21 -2.72 -4.60
N LYS A 95 -24.11 -3.67 -4.90
CA LYS A 95 -23.81 -4.92 -5.63
C LYS A 95 -23.50 -4.76 -7.13
N SER A 96 -23.04 -3.62 -7.61
CA SER A 96 -22.76 -3.42 -9.03
C SER A 96 -21.46 -4.11 -9.46
N SER A 97 -21.59 -5.19 -10.23
CA SER A 97 -20.57 -5.83 -11.10
C SER A 97 -19.19 -6.11 -10.47
N THR A 98 -19.15 -6.92 -9.41
CA THR A 98 -17.90 -7.18 -8.65
C THR A 98 -16.82 -7.90 -9.45
N GLN A 99 -17.11 -8.85 -10.34
CA GLN A 99 -16.08 -9.62 -11.05
C GLN A 99 -15.22 -8.81 -12.04
N SER A 100 -15.84 -7.91 -12.81
CA SER A 100 -15.09 -7.03 -13.73
C SER A 100 -14.20 -6.04 -12.97
N PHE A 101 -14.69 -5.54 -11.84
CA PHE A 101 -13.96 -4.63 -10.97
C PHE A 101 -12.77 -5.33 -10.30
N ASP A 102 -12.96 -6.52 -9.76
CA ASP A 102 -11.91 -7.30 -9.10
C ASP A 102 -10.77 -7.64 -10.07
N SER A 103 -11.07 -8.04 -11.30
CA SER A 103 -10.05 -8.36 -12.31
C SER A 103 -9.19 -7.14 -12.67
N LYS A 104 -9.80 -5.94 -12.75
CA LYS A 104 -9.07 -4.69 -12.97
C LYS A 104 -8.14 -4.37 -11.79
N ILE A 105 -8.61 -4.55 -10.56
CA ILE A 105 -7.80 -4.34 -9.36
C ILE A 105 -6.61 -5.31 -9.34
N PHE A 106 -6.84 -6.61 -9.56
CA PHE A 106 -5.77 -7.60 -9.56
C PHE A 106 -4.71 -7.32 -10.65
N THR A 107 -5.15 -6.93 -11.83
CA THR A 107 -4.25 -6.55 -12.93
C THR A 107 -3.42 -5.31 -12.58
N THR A 108 -4.06 -4.30 -11.99
CA THR A 108 -3.38 -3.07 -11.56
C THR A 108 -2.37 -3.36 -10.47
N ILE A 109 -2.72 -4.15 -9.46
CA ILE A 109 -1.79 -4.54 -8.38
C ILE A 109 -0.59 -5.31 -8.95
N LYS A 110 -0.82 -6.27 -9.87
CA LYS A 110 0.26 -7.02 -10.51
C LYS A 110 1.21 -6.10 -11.30
N LYS A 111 0.66 -5.16 -12.05
CA LYS A 111 1.43 -4.15 -12.80
C LYS A 111 2.26 -3.27 -11.85
N ASN A 112 1.64 -2.77 -10.80
CA ASN A 112 2.31 -1.92 -9.80
C ASN A 112 3.39 -2.68 -9.02
N SER A 113 3.14 -3.93 -8.64
CA SER A 113 4.13 -4.79 -7.98
C SER A 113 5.36 -5.03 -8.86
N LYS A 114 5.17 -5.28 -10.16
CA LYS A 114 6.28 -5.41 -11.13
C LYS A 114 7.09 -4.10 -11.21
N LYS A 115 6.41 -2.97 -11.33
CA LYS A 115 7.04 -1.64 -11.37
C LYS A 115 7.84 -1.37 -10.09
N TYR A 116 7.26 -1.62 -8.93
CA TYR A 116 7.93 -1.48 -7.63
C TYR A 116 9.20 -2.34 -7.55
N SER A 117 9.13 -3.60 -7.98
CA SER A 117 10.28 -4.50 -7.97
C SER A 117 11.42 -4.01 -8.86
N GLN A 118 11.12 -3.38 -10.00
CA GLN A 118 12.12 -2.77 -10.88
C GLN A 118 12.80 -1.56 -10.23
N LEU A 119 12.03 -0.72 -9.53
CA LEU A 119 12.55 0.45 -8.82
C LEU A 119 13.39 0.07 -7.59
N LYS A 120 13.10 -1.06 -6.95
CA LYS A 120 13.85 -1.57 -5.80
C LYS A 120 15.32 -1.86 -6.12
N ASN A 121 15.63 -2.17 -7.37
CA ASN A 121 16.99 -2.46 -7.84
C ASN A 121 17.81 -1.19 -8.18
N SER A 122 17.34 -0.02 -7.79
CA SER A 122 18.07 1.24 -7.93
C SER A 122 19.43 1.18 -7.23
N LYS A 123 20.50 1.62 -7.91
CA LYS A 123 21.86 1.73 -7.37
C LYS A 123 22.05 2.89 -6.41
N LEU A 124 21.02 3.68 -6.16
CA LEU A 124 21.10 4.81 -5.22
C LEU A 124 21.35 4.33 -3.78
N PRO A 125 22.13 5.10 -3.00
CA PRO A 125 22.32 4.82 -1.58
C PRO A 125 21.00 4.69 -0.81
N GLY A 126 21.03 3.88 0.25
CA GLY A 126 19.86 3.59 1.09
C GLY A 126 19.18 2.26 0.72
N LYS A 127 18.78 1.51 1.76
CA LYS A 127 18.15 0.17 1.63
C LYS A 127 16.65 0.25 1.36
N LEU A 128 15.98 1.25 1.93
CA LEU A 128 14.54 1.40 1.83
C LEU A 128 14.14 2.07 0.53
N LEU A 129 12.99 1.64 0.00
CA LEU A 129 12.31 2.29 -1.11
C LEU A 129 10.90 2.65 -0.61
N ILE A 130 10.67 3.92 -0.40
CA ILE A 130 9.42 4.48 0.13
C ILE A 130 8.88 5.47 -0.88
N PHE A 131 7.57 5.44 -1.08
CA PHE A 131 6.84 6.43 -1.88
C PHE A 131 5.86 7.16 -0.97
N SER A 132 5.91 8.48 -1.00
CA SER A 132 5.08 9.34 -0.17
C SER A 132 4.28 10.33 -1.00
N ASP A 133 3.11 10.68 -0.52
CA ASP A 133 2.28 11.77 -1.06
C ASP A 133 2.33 13.03 -0.20
N MET A 134 3.16 13.03 0.87
CA MET A 134 3.31 14.12 1.84
C MET A 134 4.77 14.56 1.99
N THR A 135 5.47 14.71 0.88
CA THR A 135 6.84 15.25 0.84
C THR A 135 6.90 16.54 0.02
N ASP A 136 8.08 17.19 -0.01
CA ASP A 136 8.30 18.37 -0.87
C ASP A 136 7.85 18.09 -2.31
N TRP A 137 7.35 19.13 -2.97
CA TRP A 137 6.78 19.05 -4.33
C TRP A 137 5.54 18.16 -4.43
N ASN A 138 4.78 18.04 -3.36
CA ASN A 138 3.63 17.16 -3.22
C ASN A 138 2.69 17.13 -4.47
N PRO A 139 2.88 16.19 -5.40
CA PRO A 139 2.11 16.18 -6.64
C PRO A 139 0.65 15.84 -6.41
N ALA A 140 0.34 15.01 -5.41
CA ALA A 140 -1.03 14.61 -5.12
C ALA A 140 -1.90 15.79 -4.64
N GLU A 141 -1.28 16.79 -4.03
CA GLU A 141 -1.95 18.02 -3.59
C GLU A 141 -2.12 19.01 -4.73
N ILE A 142 -1.11 19.13 -5.60
CA ILE A 142 -1.09 20.14 -6.68
C ILE A 142 -1.90 19.68 -7.89
N ILE A 143 -1.74 18.43 -8.33
CA ILE A 143 -2.42 17.88 -9.52
C ILE A 143 -3.47 16.82 -9.19
N GLY A 144 -3.71 16.56 -7.89
CA GLY A 144 -4.73 15.64 -7.39
C GLY A 144 -4.29 14.18 -7.33
N ASN A 145 -5.11 13.38 -6.62
CA ASN A 145 -4.88 11.94 -6.42
C ASN A 145 -5.19 11.07 -7.66
N ASN A 146 -5.83 11.66 -8.68
CA ASN A 146 -6.19 10.99 -9.92
C ASN A 146 -6.05 11.97 -11.10
N PRO A 147 -4.84 12.50 -11.36
CA PRO A 147 -4.62 13.52 -12.37
C PRO A 147 -4.92 13.00 -13.78
N HIS A 148 -5.36 13.89 -14.65
CA HIS A 148 -5.43 13.59 -16.08
C HIS A 148 -4.03 13.37 -16.66
N PRO A 149 -3.89 12.63 -17.76
CA PRO A 149 -2.59 12.36 -18.36
C PRO A 149 -1.78 13.62 -18.68
N LEU A 150 -2.45 14.67 -19.12
CA LEU A 150 -1.81 15.95 -19.44
C LEU A 150 -1.25 16.63 -18.19
N ASP A 151 -2.05 16.72 -17.11
CA ASP A 151 -1.62 17.34 -15.84
C ASP A 151 -0.39 16.62 -15.27
N TYR A 152 -0.43 15.27 -15.31
CA TYR A 152 0.68 14.46 -14.87
C TYR A 152 1.94 14.70 -15.68
N SER A 153 1.83 14.71 -17.02
CA SER A 153 2.99 14.86 -17.90
C SER A 153 3.58 16.27 -17.84
N LEU A 154 2.73 17.29 -17.72
CA LEU A 154 3.15 18.67 -17.59
C LEU A 154 3.86 18.92 -16.27
N TYR A 155 3.31 18.44 -15.15
CA TYR A 155 3.92 18.58 -13.84
C TYR A 155 5.24 17.80 -13.74
N ASP A 156 5.30 16.59 -14.34
CA ASP A 156 6.54 15.81 -14.43
C ASP A 156 7.62 16.60 -15.19
N LEU A 157 7.28 17.15 -16.35
CA LEU A 157 8.23 17.89 -17.22
C LEU A 157 8.72 19.18 -16.55
N LEU A 158 7.80 20.00 -16.03
CA LEU A 158 8.13 21.35 -15.54
C LEU A 158 8.80 21.35 -14.17
N ILE A 159 8.43 20.41 -13.30
CA ILE A 159 8.85 20.42 -11.89
C ILE A 159 9.64 19.16 -11.53
N MET A 160 9.06 17.97 -11.75
CA MET A 160 9.51 16.74 -11.10
C MET A 160 10.67 16.05 -11.82
N LYS A 161 10.99 16.46 -13.06
CA LYS A 161 12.09 15.88 -13.84
C LYS A 161 13.39 16.62 -13.61
N ASP A 162 13.40 17.93 -13.78
CA ASP A 162 14.63 18.72 -13.78
C ASP A 162 14.63 19.85 -12.74
N ALA A 163 13.61 20.68 -12.66
CA ALA A 163 13.61 21.91 -11.86
C ALA A 163 13.87 21.69 -10.38
N TRP A 164 13.34 20.61 -9.80
CA TRP A 164 13.46 20.30 -8.37
C TRP A 164 14.91 20.10 -7.91
N TYR A 165 15.77 19.50 -8.75
CA TYR A 165 17.17 19.29 -8.35
C TYR A 165 18.10 20.39 -8.83
N LEU A 166 17.78 21.09 -9.90
CA LEU A 166 18.61 22.22 -10.40
C LEU A 166 18.78 23.29 -9.34
N GLY A 167 17.70 23.63 -8.62
CA GLY A 167 17.79 24.53 -7.48
C GLY A 167 18.74 24.03 -6.39
N ARG A 168 18.74 22.74 -6.12
CA ARG A 168 19.62 22.12 -5.12
C ARG A 168 21.09 22.06 -5.57
N LEU A 169 21.34 21.84 -6.85
CA LEU A 169 22.70 21.86 -7.40
C LEU A 169 23.43 23.18 -7.11
N ASN A 170 22.73 24.30 -7.25
CA ASN A 170 23.26 25.61 -6.98
C ASN A 170 23.62 25.83 -5.50
N LEU A 171 23.05 25.03 -4.60
CA LEU A 171 23.33 25.00 -3.17
C LEU A 171 24.42 23.98 -2.76
N GLY A 172 25.05 23.30 -3.74
CA GLY A 172 26.12 22.34 -3.48
C GLY A 172 25.66 20.90 -3.21
N TYR A 173 24.41 20.57 -3.51
CA TYR A 173 23.91 19.21 -3.41
C TYR A 173 24.21 18.37 -4.66
N ARG A 174 23.96 17.06 -4.59
CA ARG A 174 24.28 16.12 -5.67
C ARG A 174 23.38 16.27 -6.89
N ASN A 175 23.95 15.99 -8.06
CA ASN A 175 23.18 15.89 -9.30
C ASN A 175 22.43 14.56 -9.39
N PHE A 176 21.15 14.61 -9.71
CA PHE A 176 20.26 13.44 -9.82
C PHE A 176 19.67 13.24 -11.23
N THR A 177 20.24 13.90 -12.25
CA THR A 177 19.87 13.60 -13.64
C THR A 177 20.25 12.15 -13.99
N PRO A 178 19.41 11.37 -14.67
CA PRO A 178 18.11 11.70 -15.28
C PRO A 178 16.88 11.19 -14.46
N HIS A 179 16.87 11.29 -13.17
CA HIS A 179 15.82 10.71 -12.33
C HIS A 179 14.67 11.69 -12.13
N SER A 180 13.47 11.34 -12.60
CA SER A 180 12.25 12.02 -12.17
C SER A 180 11.96 11.67 -10.70
N LEU A 181 11.66 12.70 -9.89
CA LEU A 181 11.25 12.54 -8.50
C LEU A 181 9.88 11.86 -8.37
N MET A 182 9.01 12.01 -9.38
CA MET A 182 7.64 11.52 -9.34
C MET A 182 7.50 10.12 -9.94
N LYS A 183 6.73 9.27 -9.26
CA LYS A 183 6.34 7.94 -9.72
C LYS A 183 4.83 7.80 -9.62
N LYS A 184 4.21 7.01 -10.51
CA LYS A 184 2.77 6.76 -10.54
C LYS A 184 2.47 5.30 -10.25
N PHE A 185 1.62 5.04 -9.25
CA PHE A 185 1.05 3.73 -8.94
C PHE A 185 -0.47 3.80 -9.03
N GLY A 186 -1.07 2.92 -9.84
CA GLY A 186 -2.43 3.14 -10.29
C GLY A 186 -2.49 4.41 -11.12
N ASN A 187 -3.31 5.37 -10.71
CA ASN A 187 -3.29 6.71 -11.29
C ASN A 187 -2.82 7.79 -10.30
N LYS A 188 -2.50 7.41 -9.06
CA LYS A 188 -2.02 8.32 -8.03
C LYS A 188 -0.53 8.61 -8.21
N PRO A 189 -0.12 9.90 -8.18
CA PRO A 189 1.28 10.30 -8.16
C PRO A 189 1.86 10.20 -6.75
N TYR A 190 3.14 9.86 -6.67
CA TYR A 190 3.92 9.77 -5.44
C TYR A 190 5.32 10.34 -5.66
N VAL A 191 5.91 10.86 -4.60
CA VAL A 191 7.32 11.22 -4.55
C VAL A 191 8.14 10.00 -4.16
N ASP A 192 9.23 9.74 -4.91
CA ASP A 192 10.26 8.76 -4.54
C ASP A 192 11.15 9.39 -3.45
N THR A 193 10.90 9.01 -2.20
CA THR A 193 11.62 9.59 -1.06
C THR A 193 13.11 9.25 -1.07
N LYS A 194 13.48 8.10 -1.64
CA LYS A 194 14.88 7.72 -1.80
C LYS A 194 15.64 8.70 -2.70
N ILE A 195 15.03 9.11 -3.81
CA ILE A 195 15.60 10.13 -4.70
C ILE A 195 15.63 11.47 -3.98
N SER A 196 14.51 11.88 -3.34
CA SER A 196 14.42 13.15 -2.62
C SER A 196 15.52 13.29 -1.56
N PHE A 197 15.66 12.35 -0.64
CA PHE A 197 16.68 12.39 0.41
C PHE A 197 18.10 12.33 -0.13
N ASN A 198 18.39 11.49 -1.11
CA ASN A 198 19.71 11.47 -1.75
C ASN A 198 20.08 12.84 -2.35
N SER A 199 19.11 13.58 -2.87
CA SER A 199 19.35 14.92 -3.45
C SER A 199 19.64 16.01 -2.41
N MET A 200 19.40 15.74 -1.15
CA MET A 200 19.74 16.63 -0.02
C MET A 200 21.11 16.29 0.59
N ILE A 201 21.85 15.34 0.02
CA ILE A 201 23.19 15.01 0.46
C ILE A 201 24.18 15.95 -0.25
N PRO A 202 25.02 16.72 0.49
CA PRO A 202 26.08 17.52 -0.12
C PRO A 202 27.01 16.69 -0.99
N LYS A 203 27.47 17.23 -2.11
CA LYS A 203 28.28 16.50 -3.10
C LYS A 203 29.64 16.04 -2.58
N GLU A 204 30.20 16.75 -1.58
CA GLU A 204 31.47 16.42 -0.95
C GLU A 204 31.43 15.24 0.02
N ILE A 205 30.23 14.83 0.45
CA ILE A 205 30.09 13.70 1.41
C ILE A 205 30.39 12.37 0.71
N GLY A 206 31.31 11.61 1.30
CA GLY A 206 31.70 10.28 0.82
C GLY A 206 30.57 9.24 0.90
N THR A 207 30.75 8.13 0.17
CA THR A 207 29.73 7.08 0.01
C THR A 207 29.32 6.41 1.34
N GLU A 208 30.29 6.21 2.25
CA GLU A 208 30.01 5.56 3.54
C GLU A 208 29.05 6.38 4.40
N LEU A 209 29.34 7.66 4.58
CA LEU A 209 28.49 8.56 5.36
C LEU A 209 27.14 8.76 4.68
N THR A 210 27.11 8.85 3.33
CA THR A 210 25.86 8.88 2.57
C THR A 210 24.98 7.68 2.88
N ASN A 211 25.53 6.45 2.87
CA ASN A 211 24.78 5.25 3.18
C ASN A 211 24.26 5.24 4.63
N LYS A 212 25.06 5.73 5.58
CA LYS A 212 24.63 5.86 6.98
C LYS A 212 23.43 6.81 7.09
N LEU A 213 23.51 7.99 6.50
CA LEU A 213 22.42 8.98 6.49
C LEU A 213 21.15 8.42 5.83
N MET A 214 21.29 7.82 4.64
CA MET A 214 20.16 7.26 3.90
C MET A 214 19.50 6.06 4.56
N ASN A 215 20.17 5.38 5.48
CA ASN A 215 19.57 4.28 6.25
C ASN A 215 19.04 4.74 7.62
N TYR A 216 19.37 5.95 8.05
CA TYR A 216 18.83 6.57 9.24
C TYR A 216 17.44 7.19 8.99
N TYR A 217 17.25 7.83 7.83
CA TYR A 217 15.95 8.37 7.37
C TYR A 217 15.04 7.27 6.83
#